data_50d8c11f430633051521e8043f631393
#
_entry.id   50d8c11f430633051521e8043f631393
#
_cell.length_a   1.000
_cell.length_b   1.000
_cell.length_c   1.000
_cell.angle_alpha   90.00
_cell.angle_beta   90.00
_cell.angle_gamma   90.00
#
_symmetry.space_group_name_H-M   'P 1'
#
loop_
_entity.id
_entity.type
_entity.pdbx_description
1 polymer ?
#
loop_
_entity_poly.entity_id
_entity_poly.type
_entity_poly.pdbx_seq_one_letter_code
_entity_poly.pdbx_strand_id
1 'polypeptide(L)'
;MKRILTYSITQSDLHTPVSIQDYLKNLGYPHTVFVYLRKNTGSVLLNGTCTLLKTPLKEGDLLTITLEERDSSKNIIPADIPLSICYEDKDILVLNKPAHMPIHPSMGHHESSLANAVTGYFDSCGTPCPFRCINRLDRDTTGLTIVAKHMLSAAILNNAMTRREISREYLAIVEGSTDDAGTIDAPIARKDGSTIEREVNFLRGETAVTHYRKLAERNGLSLLSLHLDTGKTHQIRVHMSYIGHPLIGDFLYHPDNNLIKRQALHAHRLLFSHPITGTTMDLSATLPEDMAAFFPDFCAS
;
A
#
# COMPACT_ATOMS: atom_id res chain seq x y z
N MET A 1 15.26 -5.84 13.42
CA MET A 1 15.51 -6.43 12.08
C MET A 1 16.82 -5.91 11.51
N LYS A 2 17.64 -6.77 10.86
CA LYS A 2 18.88 -6.39 10.16
C LYS A 2 18.79 -6.75 8.69
N ARG A 3 18.98 -5.79 7.78
CA ARG A 3 19.02 -6.00 6.33
C ARG A 3 20.39 -5.60 5.79
N ILE A 4 21.06 -6.53 5.12
CA ILE A 4 22.33 -6.31 4.44
C ILE A 4 22.07 -6.32 2.95
N LEU A 5 22.50 -5.29 2.26
CA LEU A 5 22.42 -5.12 0.81
C LEU A 5 23.84 -5.02 0.27
N THR A 6 24.15 -5.81 -0.76
CA THR A 6 25.48 -5.85 -1.37
C THR A 6 25.36 -5.53 -2.86
N TYR A 7 26.21 -4.63 -3.33
CA TYR A 7 26.27 -4.17 -4.69
C TYR A 7 27.67 -4.39 -5.25
N SER A 8 27.76 -5.15 -6.34
CA SER A 8 28.99 -5.28 -7.13
C SER A 8 29.01 -4.16 -8.16
N ILE A 9 29.98 -3.28 -8.08
CA ILE A 9 30.06 -2.10 -8.96
C ILE A 9 30.62 -2.49 -10.32
N THR A 10 29.88 -2.20 -11.37
CA THR A 10 30.25 -2.51 -12.76
C THR A 10 30.60 -1.23 -13.53
N GLN A 11 31.23 -1.36 -14.68
CA GLN A 11 31.53 -0.23 -15.54
C GLN A 11 30.28 0.56 -15.95
N SER A 12 29.15 -0.10 -16.11
CA SER A 12 27.87 0.55 -16.42
C SER A 12 27.34 1.47 -15.31
N ASP A 13 27.78 1.29 -14.08
CA ASP A 13 27.41 2.12 -12.92
C ASP A 13 28.24 3.42 -12.86
N LEU A 14 29.35 3.51 -13.65
CA LEU A 14 30.39 4.53 -13.54
C LEU A 14 30.44 5.45 -14.77
N HIS A 15 29.32 6.08 -15.16
CA HIS A 15 29.29 7.02 -16.31
C HIS A 15 30.10 8.30 -16.06
N THR A 16 30.42 8.65 -14.81
CA THR A 16 31.26 9.74 -14.34
C THR A 16 31.90 9.30 -13.02
N PRO A 17 32.87 10.03 -12.42
CA PRO A 17 33.29 9.74 -11.06
C PRO A 17 32.08 9.80 -10.12
N VAL A 18 31.60 8.64 -9.70
CA VAL A 18 30.39 8.48 -8.88
C VAL A 18 30.80 8.18 -7.45
N SER A 19 30.32 9.00 -6.52
CA SER A 19 30.46 8.67 -5.09
C SER A 19 29.45 7.60 -4.67
N ILE A 20 29.74 6.91 -3.55
CA ILE A 20 28.77 5.97 -2.93
C ILE A 20 27.40 6.66 -2.77
N GLN A 21 27.38 7.92 -2.32
CA GLN A 21 26.13 8.65 -2.12
C GLN A 21 25.35 8.84 -3.44
N ASP A 22 26.03 9.17 -4.52
CA ASP A 22 25.36 9.39 -5.81
C ASP A 22 24.86 8.08 -6.40
N TYR A 23 25.63 7.02 -6.31
CA TYR A 23 25.22 5.67 -6.69
C TYR A 23 23.95 5.24 -5.93
N LEU A 24 23.94 5.36 -4.61
CA LEU A 24 22.78 5.00 -3.80
C LEU A 24 21.56 5.90 -4.08
N LYS A 25 21.75 7.19 -4.43
CA LYS A 25 20.65 8.05 -4.86
C LYS A 25 19.99 7.53 -6.15
N ASN A 26 20.80 7.09 -7.11
CA ASN A 26 20.29 6.52 -8.36
C ASN A 26 19.49 5.22 -8.13
N LEU A 27 19.83 4.47 -7.07
CA LEU A 27 19.06 3.32 -6.61
C LEU A 27 17.81 3.69 -5.77
N GLY A 28 17.48 4.98 -5.65
CA GLY A 28 16.28 5.44 -4.95
C GLY A 28 16.43 5.60 -3.43
N TYR A 29 17.65 5.59 -2.89
CA TYR A 29 17.89 5.84 -1.46
C TYR A 29 17.48 7.28 -1.09
N PRO A 30 16.55 7.48 -0.14
CA PRO A 30 16.10 8.80 0.24
C PRO A 30 17.05 9.46 1.25
N HIS A 31 16.91 10.77 1.41
CA HIS A 31 17.71 11.54 2.36
C HIS A 31 17.68 10.97 3.80
N THR A 32 16.55 10.46 4.24
CA THR A 32 16.40 9.87 5.60
C THR A 32 17.30 8.68 5.82
N VAL A 33 17.50 7.82 4.80
CA VAL A 33 18.42 6.69 4.86
C VAL A 33 19.88 7.19 4.89
N PHE A 34 20.24 8.24 4.14
CA PHE A 34 21.57 8.82 4.22
C PHE A 34 21.87 9.42 5.61
N VAL A 35 20.89 10.04 6.26
CA VAL A 35 21.04 10.49 7.67
C VAL A 35 21.30 9.31 8.59
N TYR A 36 20.58 8.21 8.41
CA TYR A 36 20.81 6.97 9.18
C TYR A 36 22.24 6.44 8.96
N LEU A 37 22.68 6.28 7.70
CA LEU A 37 23.99 5.74 7.34
C LEU A 37 25.15 6.57 7.90
N ARG A 38 25.01 7.91 7.95
CA ARG A 38 26.02 8.80 8.54
C ARG A 38 26.12 8.68 10.06
N LYS A 39 25.02 8.37 10.74
CA LYS A 39 24.97 8.24 12.19
C LYS A 39 25.44 6.87 12.68
N ASN A 40 25.40 5.85 11.84
CA ASN A 40 25.72 4.48 12.23
C ASN A 40 27.03 4.06 11.57
N THR A 41 28.14 4.24 12.30
CA THR A 41 29.47 3.79 11.84
C THR A 41 29.48 2.30 11.58
N GLY A 42 30.06 1.88 10.45
CA GLY A 42 30.05 0.47 10.01
C GLY A 42 28.83 0.06 9.16
N SER A 43 27.86 0.95 8.97
CA SER A 43 26.72 0.68 8.06
C SER A 43 27.08 0.72 6.58
N VAL A 44 28.22 1.31 6.22
CA VAL A 44 28.73 1.42 4.84
C VAL A 44 30.13 0.83 4.79
N LEU A 45 30.26 -0.29 4.08
CA LEU A 45 31.55 -0.93 3.84
C LEU A 45 31.86 -0.93 2.35
N LEU A 46 33.09 -0.59 1.99
CA LEU A 46 33.63 -0.74 0.65
C LEU A 46 34.78 -1.76 0.72
N ASN A 47 34.64 -2.86 0.00
CA ASN A 47 35.59 -3.98 0.04
C ASN A 47 35.86 -4.48 1.46
N GLY A 48 34.81 -4.53 2.31
CA GLY A 48 34.90 -4.96 3.70
C GLY A 48 35.41 -3.90 4.67
N THR A 49 35.84 -2.71 4.20
CA THR A 49 36.37 -1.63 5.05
C THR A 49 35.34 -0.52 5.20
N CYS A 50 35.17 -0.03 6.44
CA CYS A 50 34.29 1.08 6.75
C CYS A 50 34.72 2.35 5.99
N THR A 51 33.76 3.02 5.36
CA THR A 51 34.04 4.16 4.48
C THR A 51 32.98 5.26 4.59
N LEU A 52 33.27 6.41 3.98
CA LEU A 52 32.36 7.55 3.94
C LEU A 52 31.51 7.53 2.66
N LEU A 53 30.29 8.07 2.73
CA LEU A 53 29.39 8.19 1.58
C LEU A 53 29.96 9.01 0.41
N LYS A 54 30.94 9.87 0.65
CA LYS A 54 31.63 10.67 -0.36
C LYS A 54 32.76 9.93 -1.09
N THR A 55 33.10 8.70 -0.64
CA THR A 55 34.16 7.90 -1.27
C THR A 55 33.77 7.58 -2.71
N PRO A 56 34.69 7.84 -3.69
CA PRO A 56 34.47 7.46 -5.07
C PRO A 56 34.43 5.94 -5.23
N LEU A 57 33.55 5.45 -6.09
CA LEU A 57 33.47 4.05 -6.49
C LEU A 57 34.37 3.76 -7.70
N LYS A 58 34.82 2.52 -7.80
CA LYS A 58 35.58 1.98 -8.92
C LYS A 58 34.95 0.67 -9.39
N GLU A 59 35.19 0.32 -10.65
CA GLU A 59 34.81 -0.99 -11.16
C GLU A 59 35.45 -2.12 -10.33
N GLY A 60 34.64 -3.14 -10.05
CA GLY A 60 35.03 -4.27 -9.22
C GLY A 60 34.87 -4.05 -7.72
N ASP A 61 34.53 -2.84 -7.27
CA ASP A 61 34.24 -2.57 -5.86
C ASP A 61 33.00 -3.36 -5.37
N LEU A 62 33.07 -3.83 -4.13
CA LEU A 62 31.98 -4.45 -3.42
C LEU A 62 31.45 -3.53 -2.32
N LEU A 63 30.32 -2.89 -2.58
CA LEU A 63 29.68 -1.99 -1.63
C LEU A 63 28.65 -2.77 -0.78
N THR A 64 28.80 -2.72 0.53
CA THR A 64 27.85 -3.33 1.48
C THR A 64 27.19 -2.27 2.33
N ILE A 65 25.84 -2.28 2.33
CA ILE A 65 25.02 -1.39 3.15
C ILE A 65 24.26 -2.22 4.18
N THR A 66 24.39 -1.85 5.45
CA THR A 66 23.67 -2.48 6.55
C THR A 66 22.61 -1.52 7.09
N LEU A 67 21.36 -1.95 7.08
CA LEU A 67 20.24 -1.27 7.72
C LEU A 67 19.84 -2.11 8.94
N GLU A 68 19.90 -1.53 10.12
CA GLU A 68 19.49 -2.17 11.35
C GLU A 68 18.42 -1.35 12.04
N GLU A 69 17.27 -1.96 12.25
CA GLU A 69 16.15 -1.40 12.98
C GLU A 69 15.93 -2.23 14.25
N ARG A 70 16.10 -1.58 15.40
CA ARG A 70 16.02 -2.25 16.71
C ARG A 70 14.70 -2.05 17.40
N ASP A 71 13.96 -1.02 16.98
CA ASP A 71 12.70 -0.65 17.62
C ASP A 71 11.53 -1.22 16.83
N SER A 72 10.62 -1.90 17.50
CA SER A 72 9.25 -2.11 17.05
C SER A 72 8.46 -0.78 17.14
N SER A 73 7.24 -0.75 16.61
CA SER A 73 6.35 0.41 16.76
C SER A 73 5.97 0.60 18.24
N LYS A 74 6.65 1.49 18.94
CA LYS A 74 6.54 1.69 20.42
C LYS A 74 5.10 1.88 20.95
N ASN A 75 4.18 2.30 20.09
CA ASN A 75 2.78 2.58 20.46
C ASN A 75 1.78 1.58 19.88
N ILE A 76 2.26 0.47 19.31
CA ILE A 76 1.41 -0.59 18.75
C ILE A 76 1.59 -1.83 19.60
N ILE A 77 0.52 -2.25 20.25
CA ILE A 77 0.49 -3.47 21.07
C ILE A 77 0.51 -4.67 20.13
N PRO A 78 1.49 -5.58 20.21
CA PRO A 78 1.49 -6.82 19.43
C PRO A 78 0.26 -7.68 19.75
N ALA A 79 -0.38 -8.24 18.73
CA ALA A 79 -1.53 -9.11 18.91
C ALA A 79 -1.38 -10.38 18.05
N ASP A 80 -1.79 -11.51 18.61
CA ASP A 80 -1.83 -12.80 17.90
C ASP A 80 -3.12 -12.90 17.07
N ILE A 81 -3.12 -12.25 15.92
CA ILE A 81 -4.23 -12.24 14.96
C ILE A 81 -3.74 -12.89 13.67
N PRO A 82 -4.43 -13.91 13.15
CA PRO A 82 -4.04 -14.56 11.91
C PRO A 82 -3.95 -13.59 10.73
N LEU A 83 -2.89 -13.72 9.92
CA LEU A 83 -2.66 -12.93 8.72
C LEU A 83 -2.84 -13.80 7.48
N SER A 84 -3.56 -13.29 6.48
CA SER A 84 -3.59 -13.89 5.15
C SER A 84 -2.46 -13.30 4.30
N ILE A 85 -1.32 -14.00 4.27
CA ILE A 85 -0.11 -13.58 3.58
C ILE A 85 -0.19 -14.03 2.12
N CYS A 86 -0.11 -13.06 1.17
CA CYS A 86 -0.06 -13.33 -0.27
C CYS A 86 1.37 -13.42 -0.78
N TYR A 87 2.28 -12.66 -0.19
CA TYR A 87 3.70 -12.66 -0.52
C TYR A 87 4.52 -12.16 0.66
N GLU A 88 5.67 -12.76 0.88
CA GLU A 88 6.64 -12.31 1.86
C GLU A 88 8.06 -12.60 1.42
N ASP A 89 8.96 -11.65 1.66
CA ASP A 89 10.39 -11.82 1.58
C ASP A 89 11.13 -11.02 2.67
N LYS A 90 12.41 -10.68 2.46
CA LYS A 90 13.19 -9.89 3.41
C LYS A 90 12.86 -8.39 3.39
N ASP A 91 12.15 -7.91 2.39
CA ASP A 91 11.99 -6.49 2.08
C ASP A 91 10.53 -6.01 2.20
N ILE A 92 9.57 -6.88 1.85
CA ILE A 92 8.14 -6.58 1.88
C ILE A 92 7.30 -7.75 2.41
N LEU A 93 6.09 -7.42 2.86
CA LEU A 93 5.01 -8.34 3.18
C LEU A 93 3.75 -7.83 2.50
N VAL A 94 3.08 -8.65 1.68
CA VAL A 94 1.80 -8.32 1.05
C VAL A 94 0.71 -9.20 1.65
N LEU A 95 -0.34 -8.56 2.11
CA LEU A 95 -1.43 -9.18 2.86
C LEU A 95 -2.77 -9.00 2.14
N ASN A 96 -3.64 -9.99 2.24
CA ASN A 96 -5.06 -9.85 1.96
C ASN A 96 -5.79 -9.49 3.26
N LYS A 97 -6.03 -8.18 3.47
CA LYS A 97 -6.67 -7.65 4.68
C LYS A 97 -8.14 -8.08 4.77
N PRO A 98 -8.60 -8.65 5.88
CA PRO A 98 -10.02 -8.94 6.08
C PRO A 98 -10.83 -7.64 6.29
N ALA A 99 -12.16 -7.76 6.24
CA ALA A 99 -13.08 -6.72 6.69
C ALA A 99 -13.00 -6.51 8.22
N HIS A 100 -13.58 -5.41 8.70
CA HIS A 100 -13.67 -5.04 10.12
C HIS A 100 -12.33 -4.85 10.84
N MET A 101 -11.24 -4.69 10.08
CA MET A 101 -9.89 -4.49 10.57
C MET A 101 -9.33 -3.16 10.07
N PRO A 102 -9.18 -2.13 10.91
CA PRO A 102 -8.50 -0.90 10.51
C PRO A 102 -7.00 -1.13 10.32
N ILE A 103 -6.34 -0.30 9.51
CA ILE A 103 -4.89 -0.40 9.27
C ILE A 103 -4.09 -0.06 10.55
N HIS A 104 -4.47 1.01 11.23
CA HIS A 104 -3.82 1.46 12.47
C HIS A 104 -4.79 1.42 13.66
N PRO A 105 -4.27 1.30 14.89
CA PRO A 105 -5.09 1.46 16.08
C PRO A 105 -5.89 2.76 16.04
N SER A 106 -7.14 2.68 16.45
CA SER A 106 -8.09 3.79 16.50
C SER A 106 -9.05 3.63 17.68
N MET A 107 -9.87 4.64 17.95
CA MET A 107 -10.86 4.58 19.00
C MET A 107 -11.77 3.33 18.81
N GLY A 108 -11.87 2.47 19.83
CA GLY A 108 -12.58 1.20 19.77
C GLY A 108 -11.81 0.02 19.12
N HIS A 109 -10.62 0.25 18.58
CA HIS A 109 -9.78 -0.77 17.91
C HIS A 109 -8.31 -0.61 18.30
N HIS A 110 -8.01 -0.66 19.62
CA HIS A 110 -6.65 -0.44 20.11
C HIS A 110 -5.72 -1.64 19.87
N GLU A 111 -6.28 -2.87 19.85
CA GLU A 111 -5.53 -4.13 19.74
C GLU A 111 -5.99 -5.02 18.56
N SER A 112 -6.92 -4.55 17.74
CA SER A 112 -7.53 -5.32 16.64
C SER A 112 -7.28 -4.73 15.26
N SER A 113 -6.19 -3.97 15.10
CA SER A 113 -5.80 -3.41 13.80
C SER A 113 -4.80 -4.30 13.07
N LEU A 114 -4.65 -4.08 11.75
CA LEU A 114 -3.61 -4.74 10.97
C LEU A 114 -2.21 -4.47 11.54
N ALA A 115 -1.98 -3.27 12.07
CA ALA A 115 -0.72 -2.92 12.70
C ALA A 115 -0.41 -3.79 13.92
N ASN A 116 -1.42 -4.08 14.77
CA ASN A 116 -1.25 -4.98 15.91
C ASN A 116 -0.91 -6.42 15.46
N ALA A 117 -1.66 -6.94 14.46
CA ALA A 117 -1.44 -8.28 13.91
C ALA A 117 -0.05 -8.44 13.28
N VAL A 118 0.36 -7.48 12.45
CA VAL A 118 1.69 -7.51 11.80
C VAL A 118 2.83 -7.35 12.82
N THR A 119 2.66 -6.50 13.84
CA THR A 119 3.67 -6.37 14.90
C THR A 119 3.81 -7.67 15.67
N GLY A 120 2.69 -8.34 16.04
CA GLY A 120 2.72 -9.65 16.69
C GLY A 120 3.38 -10.73 15.82
N TYR A 121 3.08 -10.73 14.53
CA TYR A 121 3.70 -11.64 13.57
C TYR A 121 5.23 -11.43 13.48
N PHE A 122 5.70 -10.19 13.35
CA PHE A 122 7.14 -9.91 13.30
C PHE A 122 7.86 -10.27 14.60
N ASP A 123 7.22 -10.06 15.75
CA ASP A 123 7.77 -10.45 17.04
C ASP A 123 7.87 -11.98 17.16
N SER A 124 6.86 -12.73 16.73
CA SER A 124 6.87 -14.21 16.73
C SER A 124 7.93 -14.79 15.80
N CYS A 125 8.23 -14.10 14.69
CA CYS A 125 9.31 -14.47 13.76
C CYS A 125 10.72 -14.05 14.26
N GLY A 126 10.83 -13.38 15.42
CA GLY A 126 12.12 -12.86 15.93
C GLY A 126 12.72 -11.74 15.08
N THR A 127 11.92 -11.07 14.28
CA THR A 127 12.35 -9.99 13.38
C THR A 127 11.57 -8.69 13.65
N PRO A 128 11.58 -8.14 14.88
CA PRO A 128 10.83 -6.94 15.20
C PRO A 128 11.23 -5.79 14.29
N CYS A 129 10.24 -5.11 13.72
CA CYS A 129 10.43 -3.90 12.93
C CYS A 129 9.19 -3.00 13.04
N PRO A 130 9.33 -1.69 12.81
CA PRO A 130 8.20 -0.79 12.81
C PRO A 130 7.20 -1.12 11.69
N PHE A 131 5.90 -1.06 12.02
CA PHE A 131 4.84 -1.24 11.04
C PHE A 131 4.80 -0.08 10.02
N ARG A 132 4.91 -0.40 8.73
CA ARG A 132 4.93 0.57 7.62
C ARG A 132 4.02 0.12 6.50
N CYS A 133 2.75 0.46 6.60
CA CYS A 133 1.78 0.21 5.54
C CYS A 133 1.97 1.24 4.40
N ILE A 134 2.03 0.77 3.17
CA ILE A 134 2.27 1.59 1.97
C ILE A 134 0.94 2.10 1.39
N ASN A 135 -0.04 1.22 1.19
CA ASN A 135 -1.38 1.57 0.71
C ASN A 135 -2.42 1.27 1.79
N ARG A 136 -3.13 2.30 2.24
CA ARG A 136 -4.17 2.13 3.26
C ARG A 136 -5.49 1.72 2.62
N LEU A 137 -6.21 0.86 3.33
CA LEU A 137 -7.59 0.49 3.05
C LEU A 137 -8.47 0.95 4.20
N ASP A 138 -9.74 1.24 3.93
CA ASP A 138 -10.72 1.51 4.97
C ASP A 138 -10.92 0.27 5.85
N ARG A 139 -11.46 0.46 7.06
CA ARG A 139 -11.69 -0.62 8.04
C ARG A 139 -12.38 -1.83 7.40
N ASP A 140 -13.44 -1.58 6.65
CA ASP A 140 -14.32 -2.62 6.10
C ASP A 140 -14.05 -2.93 4.61
N THR A 141 -13.04 -2.28 4.00
CA THR A 141 -12.52 -2.65 2.69
C THR A 141 -11.55 -3.82 2.83
N THR A 142 -11.78 -4.88 2.07
CA THR A 142 -10.91 -6.07 2.01
C THR A 142 -9.84 -5.94 0.94
N GLY A 143 -8.84 -6.84 0.96
CA GLY A 143 -7.91 -7.02 -0.14
C GLY A 143 -6.48 -6.59 0.13
N LEU A 144 -5.73 -6.41 -0.93
CA LEU A 144 -4.27 -6.33 -0.92
C LEU A 144 -3.74 -5.05 -0.30
N THR A 145 -2.79 -5.21 0.62
CA THR A 145 -2.01 -4.12 1.21
C THR A 145 -0.55 -4.52 1.35
N ILE A 146 0.34 -3.57 1.10
CA ILE A 146 1.80 -3.74 1.17
C ILE A 146 2.29 -3.19 2.51
N VAL A 147 3.08 -3.98 3.21
CA VAL A 147 3.84 -3.56 4.40
C VAL A 147 5.33 -3.66 4.08
N ALA A 148 6.06 -2.57 4.25
CA ALA A 148 7.49 -2.54 4.07
C ALA A 148 8.19 -2.99 5.37
N LYS A 149 9.13 -3.94 5.26
CA LYS A 149 9.81 -4.54 6.41
C LYS A 149 10.99 -3.69 6.93
N HIS A 150 11.49 -2.74 6.14
CA HIS A 150 12.54 -1.80 6.56
C HIS A 150 12.40 -0.42 5.91
N MET A 151 13.14 0.56 6.46
CA MET A 151 13.04 1.98 6.09
C MET A 151 13.31 2.26 4.61
N LEU A 152 14.21 1.52 3.95
CA LEU A 152 14.53 1.74 2.54
C LEU A 152 13.38 1.29 1.65
N SER A 153 12.85 0.07 1.86
CA SER A 153 11.67 -0.41 1.11
C SER A 153 10.48 0.51 1.29
N ALA A 154 10.22 0.97 2.53
CA ALA A 154 9.14 1.93 2.79
C ALA A 154 9.32 3.23 2.00
N ALA A 155 10.53 3.75 1.96
CA ALA A 155 10.81 5.01 1.28
C ALA A 155 10.70 4.89 -0.25
N ILE A 156 11.23 3.81 -0.83
CA ILE A 156 11.12 3.55 -2.28
C ILE A 156 9.65 3.37 -2.68
N LEU A 157 8.90 2.54 -1.94
CA LEU A 157 7.49 2.30 -2.24
C LEU A 157 6.61 3.54 -2.02
N ASN A 158 6.86 4.35 -0.99
CA ASN A 158 6.14 5.62 -0.81
C ASN A 158 6.44 6.62 -1.95
N ASN A 159 7.67 6.67 -2.45
CA ASN A 159 8.02 7.46 -3.63
C ASN A 159 7.30 6.94 -4.88
N ALA A 160 7.25 5.62 -5.07
CA ALA A 160 6.51 4.99 -6.17
C ALA A 160 5.01 5.28 -6.08
N MET A 161 4.41 5.26 -4.87
CA MET A 161 3.02 5.70 -4.65
C MET A 161 2.81 7.16 -5.06
N THR A 162 3.72 8.05 -4.68
CA THR A 162 3.64 9.48 -5.02
C THR A 162 3.74 9.71 -6.53
N ARG A 163 4.56 8.92 -7.24
CA ARG A 163 4.72 8.96 -8.70
C ARG A 163 3.67 8.17 -9.46
N ARG A 164 2.71 7.53 -8.75
CA ARG A 164 1.67 6.68 -9.34
C ARG A 164 2.22 5.44 -10.08
N GLU A 165 3.36 4.95 -9.64
CA GLU A 165 4.04 3.77 -10.21
C GLU A 165 3.51 2.46 -9.59
N ILE A 166 2.66 2.54 -8.56
CA ILE A 166 1.94 1.39 -7.99
C ILE A 166 0.50 1.42 -8.51
N SER A 167 0.18 0.53 -9.43
CA SER A 167 -1.19 0.35 -9.91
C SER A 167 -2.02 -0.45 -8.91
N ARG A 168 -3.23 0.03 -8.65
CA ARG A 168 -4.17 -0.57 -7.72
C ARG A 168 -5.51 -0.73 -8.41
N GLU A 169 -5.95 -1.96 -8.53
CA GLU A 169 -7.26 -2.29 -9.05
C GLU A 169 -8.18 -2.73 -7.92
N TYR A 170 -9.38 -2.19 -7.92
CA TYR A 170 -10.42 -2.53 -6.96
C TYR A 170 -11.61 -3.16 -7.68
N LEU A 171 -12.29 -4.08 -7.00
CA LEU A 171 -13.60 -4.56 -7.38
C LEU A 171 -14.64 -3.98 -6.43
N ALA A 172 -15.73 -3.46 -6.98
CA ALA A 172 -16.85 -2.95 -6.21
C ALA A 172 -18.18 -3.43 -6.76
N ILE A 173 -19.16 -3.63 -5.89
CA ILE A 173 -20.56 -3.86 -6.28
C ILE A 173 -21.36 -2.63 -5.92
N VAL A 174 -21.99 -2.05 -6.93
CA VAL A 174 -22.76 -0.82 -6.81
C VAL A 174 -24.22 -1.06 -7.16
N GLU A 175 -25.11 -0.18 -6.66
CA GLU A 175 -26.51 -0.20 -7.00
C GLU A 175 -26.78 0.39 -8.39
N GLY A 176 -27.70 -0.23 -9.10
CA GLY A 176 -28.13 0.21 -10.43
C GLY A 176 -27.26 -0.29 -11.58
N SER A 177 -27.71 0.03 -12.80
CA SER A 177 -26.95 -0.20 -14.03
C SER A 177 -26.10 1.02 -14.34
N THR A 178 -24.78 0.86 -14.32
CA THR A 178 -23.84 1.92 -14.72
C THR A 178 -23.61 1.91 -16.22
N ASP A 179 -23.02 2.97 -16.76
CA ASP A 179 -22.37 2.91 -18.06
C ASP A 179 -21.27 1.86 -18.08
N ASP A 180 -20.86 1.40 -19.26
CA ASP A 180 -19.85 0.35 -19.42
C ASP A 180 -18.48 0.78 -18.92
N ALA A 181 -18.16 2.06 -19.03
CA ALA A 181 -16.95 2.67 -18.46
C ALA A 181 -17.14 4.17 -18.23
N GLY A 182 -16.40 4.71 -17.29
CA GLY A 182 -16.46 6.15 -17.01
C GLY A 182 -15.27 6.64 -16.19
N THR A 183 -15.13 7.97 -16.15
CA THR A 183 -14.16 8.66 -15.32
C THR A 183 -14.89 9.68 -14.45
N ILE A 184 -14.62 9.65 -13.16
CA ILE A 184 -15.15 10.60 -12.19
C ILE A 184 -13.97 11.49 -11.76
N ASP A 185 -13.96 12.72 -12.27
CA ASP A 185 -13.01 13.76 -11.88
C ASP A 185 -13.77 14.80 -11.00
N ALA A 186 -13.76 14.55 -9.71
CA ALA A 186 -14.52 15.35 -8.75
C ALA A 186 -13.75 15.51 -7.44
N PRO A 187 -13.41 16.72 -7.02
CA PRO A 187 -12.57 16.96 -5.84
C PRO A 187 -13.30 16.57 -4.55
N ILE A 188 -12.55 15.96 -3.61
CA ILE A 188 -13.09 15.44 -2.36
C ILE A 188 -12.62 16.28 -1.17
N ALA A 189 -13.55 16.66 -0.31
CA ALA A 189 -13.30 17.32 0.96
C ALA A 189 -13.87 16.50 2.14
N ARG A 190 -13.48 16.90 3.36
CA ARG A 190 -14.19 16.45 4.56
C ARG A 190 -15.55 17.16 4.63
N LYS A 191 -16.61 16.39 4.89
CA LYS A 191 -17.97 16.94 5.08
C LYS A 191 -18.01 17.76 6.36
N ASP A 192 -18.64 18.92 6.30
CA ASP A 192 -18.79 19.80 7.46
C ASP A 192 -19.56 19.10 8.59
N GLY A 193 -19.10 19.28 9.80
CA GLY A 193 -19.69 18.64 10.99
C GLY A 193 -19.38 17.16 11.16
N SER A 194 -18.68 16.50 10.22
CA SER A 194 -18.31 15.09 10.32
C SER A 194 -16.80 14.91 10.52
N THR A 195 -16.44 13.97 11.40
CA THR A 195 -15.05 13.56 11.60
C THR A 195 -14.59 12.49 10.58
N ILE A 196 -15.53 11.74 10.00
CA ILE A 196 -15.25 10.59 9.15
C ILE A 196 -15.73 10.75 7.71
N GLU A 197 -16.89 11.38 7.48
CA GLU A 197 -17.48 11.49 6.15
C GLU A 197 -16.67 12.40 5.22
N ARG A 198 -16.75 12.10 3.94
CA ARG A 198 -16.22 12.89 2.84
C ARG A 198 -17.34 13.22 1.87
N GLU A 199 -17.15 14.28 1.08
CA GLU A 199 -18.10 14.73 0.07
C GLU A 199 -17.36 15.22 -1.17
N VAL A 200 -18.01 15.21 -2.32
CA VAL A 200 -17.55 15.98 -3.49
C VAL A 200 -17.75 17.46 -3.20
N ASN A 201 -16.70 18.26 -3.31
CA ASN A 201 -16.75 19.69 -3.04
C ASN A 201 -15.77 20.45 -3.95
N PHE A 202 -16.32 21.17 -4.92
CA PHE A 202 -15.53 21.89 -5.93
C PHE A 202 -14.85 23.17 -5.40
N LEU A 203 -15.23 23.65 -4.23
CA LEU A 203 -14.65 24.87 -3.66
C LEU A 203 -13.41 24.61 -2.81
N ARG A 204 -13.39 23.50 -2.06
CA ARG A 204 -12.35 23.20 -1.05
C ARG A 204 -11.82 21.78 -1.12
N GLY A 205 -12.29 20.98 -2.10
CA GLY A 205 -11.87 19.60 -2.26
C GLY A 205 -10.47 19.48 -2.83
N GLU A 206 -9.79 18.40 -2.45
CA GLU A 206 -8.55 18.00 -3.07
C GLU A 206 -8.84 17.17 -4.33
N THR A 207 -8.06 17.37 -5.39
CA THR A 207 -8.20 16.61 -6.65
C THR A 207 -8.31 15.12 -6.40
N ALA A 208 -9.33 14.51 -6.99
CA ALA A 208 -9.59 13.08 -6.92
C ALA A 208 -10.13 12.59 -8.26
N VAL A 209 -9.51 11.53 -8.81
CA VAL A 209 -9.88 10.93 -10.10
C VAL A 209 -10.01 9.43 -9.94
N THR A 210 -11.17 8.90 -10.35
CA THR A 210 -11.50 7.47 -10.33
C THR A 210 -11.98 7.04 -11.72
N HIS A 211 -11.39 5.99 -12.26
CA HIS A 211 -11.84 5.34 -13.51
C HIS A 211 -12.55 4.05 -13.15
N TYR A 212 -13.64 3.75 -13.84
CA TYR A 212 -14.35 2.49 -13.66
C TYR A 212 -14.67 1.84 -15.00
N ARG A 213 -14.81 0.51 -14.97
CA ARG A 213 -15.30 -0.32 -16.06
C ARG A 213 -16.25 -1.38 -15.51
N LYS A 214 -17.43 -1.49 -16.10
CA LYS A 214 -18.40 -2.52 -15.75
C LYS A 214 -17.91 -3.90 -16.23
N LEU A 215 -17.87 -4.86 -15.33
CA LEU A 215 -17.48 -6.25 -15.60
C LEU A 215 -18.68 -7.15 -15.78
N ALA A 216 -19.74 -6.93 -15.01
CA ALA A 216 -20.98 -7.69 -15.04
C ALA A 216 -22.13 -6.86 -14.48
N GLU A 217 -23.35 -7.25 -14.85
CA GLU A 217 -24.59 -6.69 -14.32
C GLU A 217 -25.56 -7.82 -13.99
N ARG A 218 -26.19 -7.76 -12.82
CA ARG A 218 -27.16 -8.76 -12.37
C ARG A 218 -28.09 -8.20 -11.31
N ASN A 219 -29.39 -8.43 -11.44
CA ASN A 219 -30.42 -8.08 -10.44
C ASN A 219 -30.38 -6.60 -10.00
N GLY A 220 -30.15 -5.68 -10.92
CA GLY A 220 -30.07 -4.25 -10.61
C GLY A 220 -28.79 -3.84 -9.88
N LEU A 221 -27.75 -4.68 -9.92
CA LEU A 221 -26.41 -4.40 -9.39
C LEU A 221 -25.36 -4.47 -10.50
N SER A 222 -24.36 -3.62 -10.44
CA SER A 222 -23.20 -3.65 -11.32
C SER A 222 -21.93 -4.04 -10.54
N LEU A 223 -21.15 -4.99 -11.09
CA LEU A 223 -19.80 -5.30 -10.64
C LEU A 223 -18.82 -4.48 -11.47
N LEU A 224 -17.99 -3.70 -10.80
CA LEU A 224 -17.06 -2.77 -11.44
C LEU A 224 -15.61 -3.12 -11.10
N SER A 225 -14.72 -2.97 -12.08
CA SER A 225 -13.27 -2.77 -11.87
C SER A 225 -12.99 -1.28 -11.81
N LEU A 226 -12.23 -0.84 -10.80
CA LEU A 226 -11.92 0.58 -10.58
C LEU A 226 -10.41 0.78 -10.44
N HIS A 227 -9.91 1.86 -11.04
CA HIS A 227 -8.54 2.32 -10.95
C HIS A 227 -8.50 3.76 -10.44
N LEU A 228 -7.47 4.08 -9.66
CA LEU A 228 -7.34 5.37 -8.99
C LEU A 228 -6.08 6.11 -9.44
N ASP A 229 -6.22 7.33 -9.97
CA ASP A 229 -5.10 8.25 -10.16
C ASP A 229 -4.67 8.90 -8.84
N THR A 230 -5.58 8.98 -7.89
CA THR A 230 -5.39 9.57 -6.56
C THR A 230 -5.80 8.57 -5.48
N GLY A 231 -5.50 8.86 -4.22
CA GLY A 231 -5.86 7.95 -3.11
C GLY A 231 -6.41 8.73 -1.92
N LYS A 232 -7.57 9.39 -2.10
CA LYS A 232 -8.22 10.13 -1.02
C LYS A 232 -9.05 9.20 -0.13
N THR A 233 -9.22 9.58 1.12
CA THR A 233 -10.07 8.82 2.06
C THR A 233 -11.47 8.64 1.49
N HIS A 234 -11.98 7.41 1.50
CA HIS A 234 -13.29 7.02 0.97
C HIS A 234 -13.53 7.34 -0.51
N GLN A 235 -12.47 7.57 -1.31
CA GLN A 235 -12.60 8.12 -2.67
C GLN A 235 -13.59 7.35 -3.55
N ILE A 236 -13.45 6.04 -3.70
CA ILE A 236 -14.36 5.21 -4.52
C ILE A 236 -15.80 5.33 -4.00
N ARG A 237 -15.99 5.25 -2.69
CA ARG A 237 -17.28 5.28 -2.04
C ARG A 237 -18.01 6.60 -2.29
N VAL A 238 -17.31 7.73 -2.12
CA VAL A 238 -17.82 9.07 -2.39
C VAL A 238 -18.13 9.27 -3.88
N HIS A 239 -17.20 8.89 -4.76
CA HIS A 239 -17.36 9.09 -6.20
C HIS A 239 -18.52 8.28 -6.75
N MET A 240 -18.65 7.01 -6.38
CA MET A 240 -19.75 6.17 -6.84
C MET A 240 -21.11 6.67 -6.31
N SER A 241 -21.18 7.11 -5.06
CA SER A 241 -22.37 7.74 -4.50
C SER A 241 -22.70 9.05 -5.21
N TYR A 242 -21.70 9.88 -5.55
CA TYR A 242 -21.87 11.15 -6.24
C TYR A 242 -22.51 11.00 -7.63
N ILE A 243 -22.16 9.94 -8.37
CA ILE A 243 -22.75 9.67 -9.69
C ILE A 243 -24.06 8.85 -9.61
N GLY A 244 -24.62 8.61 -8.42
CA GLY A 244 -25.89 7.93 -8.22
C GLY A 244 -25.81 6.40 -8.19
N HIS A 245 -24.61 5.81 -8.10
CA HIS A 245 -24.37 4.37 -8.02
C HIS A 245 -23.59 4.03 -6.72
N PRO A 246 -24.17 4.23 -5.52
CA PRO A 246 -23.47 3.95 -4.27
C PRO A 246 -23.13 2.45 -4.13
N LEU A 247 -22.07 2.15 -3.39
CA LEU A 247 -21.72 0.77 -3.07
C LEU A 247 -22.77 0.16 -2.15
N ILE A 248 -23.17 -1.08 -2.43
CA ILE A 248 -24.07 -1.82 -1.54
C ILE A 248 -23.37 -2.04 -0.17
N GLY A 249 -24.17 -1.99 0.91
CA GLY A 249 -23.70 -2.17 2.28
C GLY A 249 -22.82 -1.05 2.82
N ASP A 250 -22.72 0.10 2.13
CA ASP A 250 -21.94 1.24 2.62
C ASP A 250 -22.75 2.02 3.65
N PHE A 251 -22.44 1.82 4.92
CA PHE A 251 -23.17 2.43 6.04
C PHE A 251 -23.10 3.97 6.10
N LEU A 252 -22.13 4.60 5.41
CA LEU A 252 -21.97 6.06 5.38
C LEU A 252 -22.65 6.70 4.17
N TYR A 253 -22.52 6.09 3.00
CA TYR A 253 -22.92 6.67 1.73
C TYR A 253 -24.15 6.00 1.12
N HIS A 254 -24.57 4.88 1.71
CA HIS A 254 -25.79 4.14 1.31
C HIS A 254 -26.41 3.38 2.50
N PRO A 255 -26.80 4.09 3.58
CA PRO A 255 -27.20 3.48 4.86
C PRO A 255 -28.44 2.58 4.78
N ASP A 256 -29.30 2.77 3.77
CA ASP A 256 -30.55 2.00 3.62
C ASP A 256 -30.34 0.66 2.90
N ASN A 257 -29.16 0.41 2.32
CA ASN A 257 -28.86 -0.85 1.63
C ASN A 257 -28.11 -1.81 2.56
N ASN A 258 -28.78 -2.88 2.96
CA ASN A 258 -28.28 -3.90 3.89
C ASN A 258 -28.08 -5.27 3.21
N LEU A 259 -27.88 -5.32 1.88
CA LEU A 259 -27.64 -6.58 1.14
C LEU A 259 -26.36 -7.29 1.58
N ILE A 260 -25.36 -6.52 2.02
CA ILE A 260 -24.09 -6.98 2.59
C ILE A 260 -23.76 -6.13 3.82
N LYS A 261 -23.03 -6.68 4.82
CA LYS A 261 -22.78 -6.01 6.12
C LYS A 261 -21.63 -4.99 6.10
N ARG A 262 -21.08 -4.67 4.94
CA ARG A 262 -19.97 -3.75 4.75
C ARG A 262 -20.02 -3.14 3.35
N GLN A 263 -19.31 -2.05 3.11
CA GLN A 263 -19.15 -1.61 1.72
C GLN A 263 -18.57 -2.74 0.86
N ALA A 264 -19.25 -3.06 -0.24
CA ALA A 264 -18.80 -4.07 -1.20
C ALA A 264 -17.64 -3.54 -2.03
N LEU A 265 -16.47 -3.46 -1.39
CA LEU A 265 -15.21 -2.95 -1.96
C LEU A 265 -14.06 -3.87 -1.59
N HIS A 266 -13.25 -4.22 -2.60
CA HIS A 266 -12.14 -5.14 -2.48
C HIS A 266 -10.93 -4.65 -3.30
N ALA A 267 -9.77 -4.50 -2.67
CA ALA A 267 -8.50 -4.22 -3.35
C ALA A 267 -7.99 -5.51 -3.99
N HIS A 268 -8.34 -5.71 -5.25
CA HIS A 268 -8.19 -6.97 -5.97
C HIS A 268 -6.78 -7.23 -6.47
N ARG A 269 -6.12 -6.22 -7.09
CA ARG A 269 -4.83 -6.40 -7.75
C ARG A 269 -3.88 -5.26 -7.44
N LEU A 270 -2.61 -5.61 -7.24
CA LEU A 270 -1.48 -4.69 -7.09
C LEU A 270 -0.41 -5.03 -8.12
N LEU A 271 -0.02 -4.03 -8.91
CA LEU A 271 1.09 -4.12 -9.86
C LEU A 271 2.12 -3.04 -9.50
N PHE A 272 3.35 -3.45 -9.18
CA PHE A 272 4.43 -2.54 -8.78
C PHE A 272 5.81 -3.17 -8.99
N SER A 273 6.86 -2.36 -8.93
CA SER A 273 8.24 -2.85 -8.92
C SER A 273 8.68 -3.17 -7.50
N HIS A 274 9.27 -4.34 -7.27
CA HIS A 274 9.84 -4.70 -5.98
C HIS A 274 10.93 -3.71 -5.57
N PRO A 275 10.90 -3.15 -4.33
CA PRO A 275 11.70 -1.98 -3.97
C PRO A 275 13.23 -2.22 -3.99
N ILE A 276 13.68 -3.47 -3.90
CA ILE A 276 15.11 -3.79 -3.86
C ILE A 276 15.58 -4.49 -5.13
N THR A 277 14.81 -5.43 -5.65
CA THR A 277 15.23 -6.22 -6.83
C THR A 277 14.81 -5.57 -8.15
N GLY A 278 13.83 -4.65 -8.13
CA GLY A 278 13.26 -4.04 -9.33
C GLY A 278 12.35 -4.98 -10.14
N THR A 279 12.18 -6.23 -9.71
CA THR A 279 11.31 -7.19 -10.41
C THR A 279 9.85 -6.75 -10.35
N THR A 280 9.12 -6.97 -11.43
CA THR A 280 7.68 -6.67 -11.49
C THR A 280 6.93 -7.64 -10.58
N MET A 281 6.16 -7.08 -9.65
CA MET A 281 5.25 -7.78 -8.76
C MET A 281 3.84 -7.58 -9.27
N ASP A 282 3.14 -8.66 -9.60
CA ASP A 282 1.74 -8.68 -10.03
C ASP A 282 0.99 -9.65 -9.12
N LEU A 283 0.25 -9.12 -8.17
CA LEU A 283 -0.43 -9.89 -7.13
C LEU A 283 -1.93 -9.63 -7.18
N SER A 284 -2.72 -10.69 -7.07
CA SER A 284 -4.18 -10.60 -7.00
C SER A 284 -4.72 -11.34 -5.78
N ALA A 285 -5.86 -10.87 -5.28
CA ALA A 285 -6.66 -11.53 -4.26
C ALA A 285 -8.05 -11.83 -4.85
N THR A 286 -8.53 -13.03 -4.63
CA THR A 286 -9.85 -13.47 -5.11
C THR A 286 -10.96 -12.64 -4.48
N LEU A 287 -12.06 -12.48 -5.22
CA LEU A 287 -13.24 -11.79 -4.71
C LEU A 287 -13.74 -12.49 -3.43
N PRO A 288 -13.96 -11.77 -2.33
CA PRO A 288 -14.45 -12.36 -1.08
C PRO A 288 -15.82 -13.02 -1.25
N GLU A 289 -16.07 -14.10 -0.51
CA GLU A 289 -17.31 -14.92 -0.62
C GLU A 289 -18.58 -14.08 -0.50
N ASP A 290 -18.59 -13.09 0.42
CA ASP A 290 -19.71 -12.19 0.64
C ASP A 290 -20.03 -11.31 -0.58
N MET A 291 -19.06 -11.01 -1.42
CA MET A 291 -19.23 -10.30 -2.69
C MET A 291 -19.46 -11.28 -3.84
N ALA A 292 -18.76 -12.41 -3.88
CA ALA A 292 -18.88 -13.42 -4.93
C ALA A 292 -20.29 -14.00 -5.02
N ALA A 293 -21.02 -14.08 -3.90
CA ALA A 293 -22.42 -14.54 -3.86
C ALA A 293 -23.37 -13.75 -4.79
N PHE A 294 -23.07 -12.49 -5.09
CA PHE A 294 -23.88 -11.67 -6.00
C PHE A 294 -23.57 -11.94 -7.48
N PHE A 295 -22.36 -12.40 -7.78
CA PHE A 295 -21.88 -12.68 -9.14
C PHE A 295 -21.16 -14.04 -9.19
N PRO A 296 -21.89 -15.16 -8.99
CA PRO A 296 -21.28 -16.50 -8.86
C PRO A 296 -20.57 -16.97 -10.15
N ASP A 297 -20.96 -16.45 -11.30
CA ASP A 297 -20.36 -16.78 -12.60
C ASP A 297 -19.12 -15.93 -12.91
N PHE A 298 -18.79 -14.97 -12.06
CA PHE A 298 -17.62 -14.10 -12.25
C PHE A 298 -16.36 -14.75 -11.66
N CYS A 299 -15.45 -15.14 -12.55
CA CYS A 299 -14.10 -15.54 -12.17
C CYS A 299 -13.16 -14.34 -12.39
N ALA A 300 -12.67 -13.74 -11.32
CA ALA A 300 -11.57 -12.79 -11.41
C ALA A 300 -10.32 -13.55 -11.83
N SER A 301 -9.88 -13.35 -13.06
CA SER A 301 -8.64 -13.92 -13.61
C SER A 301 -7.41 -13.11 -13.18
#